data_2f3aa15581a71135f0a46cc4f1438260
#
_entry.id   2f3aa15581a71135f0a46cc4f1438260
#
_cell.length_a   1.000
_cell.length_b   1.000
_cell.length_c   1.000
_cell.angle_alpha   90.00
_cell.angle_beta   90.00
_cell.angle_gamma   90.00
#
_symmetry.space_group_name_H-M   'P 1'
#
loop_
_entity.id
_entity.type
_entity.pdbx_description
1 polymer ?
#
loop_
_entity_poly.entity_id
_entity_poly.type
_entity_poly.pdbx_seq_one_letter_code
_entity_poly.pdbx_strand_id
1 'polypeptide(L)'
;MRIIIVLGCAALVASTACAEHSDSTAPAPTAAPAPTPKMEPAPSASAAMPIPSAAPAQKVDLEIGSVGNLMAFNKTKLSVPAGAEVHVTFKNSGTQDVMQHNWVLVKPGKEASVAAEGLAKAPNAGYVVPGPDVLAFTPLTKPGVTAETTFAAPAPGSYPYICTFPGHYIMMKGVLTVTP
;
A
#
# COMPACT_ATOMS: atom_id res chain seq x y z
N MET A 1 46.02 -21.08 26.94
CA MET A 1 46.98 -22.15 26.57
C MET A 1 46.22 -23.20 25.76
N ARG A 2 46.73 -23.47 24.58
CA ARG A 2 46.35 -24.41 23.53
C ARG A 2 45.36 -23.97 22.49
N ILE A 3 45.94 -23.51 21.40
CA ILE A 3 45.49 -23.33 20.03
C ILE A 3 45.26 -24.75 19.43
N ILE A 4 44.12 -24.95 18.77
CA ILE A 4 43.98 -26.03 17.77
C ILE A 4 43.51 -25.38 16.48
N ILE A 5 44.45 -25.34 15.52
CA ILE A 5 44.27 -25.07 14.11
C ILE A 5 43.90 -26.41 13.47
N VAL A 6 42.78 -26.48 12.76
CA VAL A 6 42.52 -27.58 11.80
C VAL A 6 42.36 -26.96 10.42
N LEU A 7 43.35 -27.27 9.61
CA LEU A 7 43.47 -27.02 8.18
C LEU A 7 42.90 -28.23 7.40
N GLY A 8 42.27 -27.99 6.29
CA GLY A 8 41.95 -29.02 5.29
C GLY A 8 40.56 -28.80 4.68
N CYS A 9 40.28 -28.87 3.44
CA CYS A 9 40.95 -29.15 2.20
C CYS A 9 40.06 -28.68 1.09
N ALA A 10 40.65 -28.17 0.04
CA ALA A 10 40.02 -27.76 -1.22
C ALA A 10 39.44 -28.99 -1.95
N ALA A 11 38.30 -28.78 -2.63
CA ALA A 11 37.92 -29.60 -3.77
C ALA A 11 37.31 -28.71 -4.85
N LEU A 12 38.11 -28.45 -5.84
CA LEU A 12 37.79 -27.88 -7.14
C LEU A 12 37.13 -28.97 -7.99
N VAL A 13 35.92 -28.74 -8.50
CA VAL A 13 35.37 -29.54 -9.61
C VAL A 13 34.92 -28.56 -10.69
N ALA A 14 35.72 -28.46 -11.72
CA ALA A 14 35.39 -27.90 -13.00
C ALA A 14 34.63 -28.94 -13.83
N SER A 15 33.52 -28.59 -14.43
CA SER A 15 32.89 -29.33 -15.52
C SER A 15 32.46 -28.37 -16.61
N THR A 16 33.25 -28.37 -17.66
CA THR A 16 32.98 -27.89 -19.02
C THR A 16 32.11 -28.89 -19.78
N ALA A 17 31.09 -28.41 -20.49
CA ALA A 17 30.59 -29.00 -21.74
C ALA A 17 29.60 -28.05 -22.36
N CYS A 18 29.95 -27.39 -23.40
CA CYS A 18 29.75 -27.64 -24.84
C CYS A 18 28.37 -27.20 -25.34
N ALA A 19 28.47 -26.23 -26.23
CA ALA A 19 27.51 -25.66 -27.15
C ALA A 19 26.80 -26.71 -28.04
N GLU A 20 25.55 -26.43 -28.38
CA GLU A 20 25.03 -26.76 -29.70
C GLU A 20 24.12 -25.66 -30.20
N HIS A 21 24.55 -25.06 -31.29
CA HIS A 21 23.82 -24.22 -32.21
C HIS A 21 22.80 -25.09 -32.94
N SER A 22 21.57 -24.67 -33.00
CA SER A 22 20.62 -25.09 -34.03
C SER A 22 19.95 -23.87 -34.60
N ASP A 23 20.56 -23.41 -35.69
CA ASP A 23 19.98 -22.54 -36.71
C ASP A 23 18.85 -23.30 -37.41
N SER A 24 17.62 -22.79 -37.29
CA SER A 24 16.50 -23.24 -38.11
C SER A 24 15.74 -22.01 -38.63
N THR A 25 16.25 -21.54 -39.75
CA THR A 25 15.59 -20.57 -40.63
C THR A 25 14.44 -21.27 -41.36
N ALA A 26 13.20 -20.94 -40.96
CA ALA A 26 12.02 -21.27 -41.76
C ALA A 26 11.37 -19.96 -42.27
N PRO A 27 11.04 -19.87 -43.57
CA PRO A 27 10.47 -18.67 -44.17
C PRO A 27 9.00 -18.46 -43.73
N ALA A 28 8.65 -17.22 -43.41
CA ALA A 28 7.28 -16.81 -43.05
C ALA A 28 6.34 -16.97 -44.27
N PRO A 29 5.11 -17.44 -44.08
CA PRO A 29 4.09 -17.41 -45.12
C PRO A 29 3.53 -15.99 -45.23
N THR A 30 3.52 -15.52 -46.48
CA THR A 30 2.89 -14.28 -46.95
C THR A 30 1.39 -14.34 -46.67
N ALA A 31 0.90 -13.54 -45.74
CA ALA A 31 -0.53 -13.39 -45.49
C ALA A 31 -1.15 -12.44 -46.54
N ALA A 32 -2.18 -12.93 -47.21
CA ALA A 32 -3.03 -12.15 -48.10
C ALA A 32 -3.84 -11.08 -47.32
N PRO A 33 -4.17 -9.94 -47.95
CA PRO A 33 -4.91 -8.88 -47.26
C PRO A 33 -6.36 -9.30 -47.04
N ALA A 34 -6.79 -9.20 -45.76
CA ALA A 34 -8.15 -9.40 -45.34
C ALA A 34 -9.06 -8.24 -45.82
N PRO A 35 -10.32 -8.52 -46.17
CA PRO A 35 -11.26 -7.49 -46.63
C PRO A 35 -11.63 -6.56 -45.48
N THR A 36 -11.58 -5.27 -45.73
CA THR A 36 -12.04 -4.21 -44.82
C THR A 36 -13.53 -4.35 -44.50
N PRO A 37 -13.93 -4.41 -43.21
CA PRO A 37 -15.33 -4.33 -42.85
C PRO A 37 -15.84 -2.89 -43.05
N LYS A 38 -16.92 -2.81 -43.86
CA LYS A 38 -17.69 -1.60 -44.08
C LYS A 38 -18.35 -1.19 -42.75
N MET A 39 -17.90 -0.06 -42.19
CA MET A 39 -18.52 0.52 -41.01
C MET A 39 -19.91 1.06 -41.35
N GLU A 40 -20.92 0.42 -40.81
CA GLU A 40 -22.28 0.91 -40.69
C GLU A 40 -22.35 1.93 -39.57
N PRO A 41 -22.95 3.12 -39.74
CA PRO A 41 -23.01 4.10 -38.66
C PRO A 41 -23.99 3.61 -37.57
N ALA A 42 -23.46 3.36 -36.39
CA ALA A 42 -24.26 3.06 -35.20
C ALA A 42 -25.16 4.26 -34.83
N PRO A 43 -26.42 4.02 -34.41
CA PRO A 43 -27.30 5.10 -33.99
C PRO A 43 -26.75 5.74 -32.70
N SER A 44 -26.48 7.03 -32.79
CA SER A 44 -26.13 7.91 -31.67
C SER A 44 -27.38 8.11 -30.80
N ALA A 45 -27.55 7.24 -29.79
CA ALA A 45 -28.47 7.49 -28.70
C ALA A 45 -27.64 7.86 -27.45
N SER A 46 -27.14 9.11 -27.46
CA SER A 46 -26.61 9.72 -26.23
C SER A 46 -27.77 10.09 -25.32
N ALA A 47 -28.28 9.11 -24.57
CA ALA A 47 -29.05 9.39 -23.37
C ALA A 47 -28.04 9.84 -22.30
N ALA A 48 -27.87 11.15 -22.18
CA ALA A 48 -27.19 11.75 -21.04
C ALA A 48 -27.98 11.35 -19.78
N MET A 49 -27.49 10.35 -19.05
CA MET A 49 -27.98 10.07 -17.73
C MET A 49 -27.66 11.30 -16.85
N PRO A 50 -28.62 11.82 -16.10
CA PRO A 50 -28.36 12.90 -15.17
C PRO A 50 -27.28 12.40 -14.18
N ILE A 51 -26.13 13.07 -14.17
CA ILE A 51 -25.11 12.89 -13.14
C ILE A 51 -25.82 13.28 -11.83
N PRO A 52 -25.96 12.37 -10.84
CA PRO A 52 -26.54 12.77 -9.58
C PRO A 52 -25.65 13.89 -9.04
N SER A 53 -26.25 15.06 -8.85
CA SER A 53 -25.61 16.19 -8.17
C SER A 53 -25.20 15.68 -6.80
N ALA A 54 -23.90 15.45 -6.61
CA ALA A 54 -23.39 15.02 -5.33
C ALA A 54 -23.73 16.13 -4.32
N ALA A 55 -24.59 15.82 -3.36
CA ALA A 55 -24.77 16.66 -2.18
C ALA A 55 -23.37 16.94 -1.59
N PRO A 56 -23.12 18.14 -1.02
CA PRO A 56 -21.82 18.45 -0.45
C PRO A 56 -21.45 17.36 0.55
N ALA A 57 -20.28 16.72 0.34
CA ALA A 57 -19.81 15.63 1.17
C ALA A 57 -19.74 16.13 2.63
N GLN A 58 -20.33 15.37 3.55
CA GLN A 58 -20.23 15.67 4.98
C GLN A 58 -18.75 15.71 5.38
N LYS A 59 -18.30 16.79 6.04
CA LYS A 59 -16.94 16.86 6.57
C LYS A 59 -16.88 16.22 7.96
N VAL A 60 -15.85 15.39 8.17
CA VAL A 60 -15.62 14.71 9.44
C VAL A 60 -14.16 14.88 9.85
N ASP A 61 -13.93 15.46 11.02
CA ASP A 61 -12.60 15.58 11.61
C ASP A 61 -12.35 14.41 12.59
N LEU A 62 -11.25 13.70 12.39
CA LEU A 62 -10.79 12.61 13.24
C LEU A 62 -9.45 12.96 13.88
N GLU A 63 -9.45 13.06 15.20
CA GLU A 63 -8.22 13.17 15.97
C GLU A 63 -7.81 11.80 16.50
N ILE A 64 -6.58 11.40 16.20
CA ILE A 64 -5.98 10.16 16.67
C ILE A 64 -4.49 10.40 16.97
N GLY A 65 -3.89 9.60 17.83
CA GLY A 65 -2.47 9.72 18.17
C GLY A 65 -1.89 8.42 18.71
N SER A 66 -0.59 8.45 18.99
CA SER A 66 0.09 7.37 19.74
C SER A 66 -0.14 7.52 21.24
N VAL A 67 0.08 6.43 21.99
CA VAL A 67 0.07 6.42 23.47
C VAL A 67 1.50 6.51 23.97
N GLY A 68 2.00 7.75 24.14
CA GLY A 68 3.37 7.97 24.60
C GLY A 68 4.39 7.18 23.76
N ASN A 69 5.28 6.44 24.42
CA ASN A 69 6.31 5.61 23.78
C ASN A 69 5.83 4.15 23.55
N LEU A 70 4.54 3.92 23.45
CA LEU A 70 3.98 2.60 23.16
C LEU A 70 3.65 2.45 21.66
N MET A 71 3.78 1.23 21.15
CA MET A 71 3.31 0.86 19.81
C MET A 71 1.78 0.67 19.83
N ALA A 72 1.05 1.77 20.14
CA ALA A 72 -0.40 1.75 20.27
C ALA A 72 -1.02 3.07 19.84
N PHE A 73 -2.16 3.01 19.16
CA PHE A 73 -3.03 4.18 18.96
C PHE A 73 -3.87 4.43 20.20
N ASN A 74 -4.13 5.70 20.50
CA ASN A 74 -5.01 6.11 21.60
C ASN A 74 -6.50 5.81 21.31
N LYS A 75 -6.85 5.59 20.05
CA LYS A 75 -8.17 5.13 19.60
C LYS A 75 -7.97 3.93 18.69
N THR A 76 -8.66 2.84 18.95
CA THR A 76 -8.59 1.61 18.14
C THR A 76 -9.88 1.36 17.34
N LYS A 77 -10.90 2.19 17.55
CA LYS A 77 -12.17 2.16 16.82
C LYS A 77 -12.55 3.59 16.44
N LEU A 78 -12.78 3.79 15.15
CA LEU A 78 -13.24 5.04 14.56
C LEU A 78 -14.49 4.75 13.72
N SER A 79 -15.34 5.76 13.50
CA SER A 79 -16.52 5.62 12.65
C SER A 79 -16.76 6.88 11.86
N VAL A 80 -17.11 6.73 10.58
CA VAL A 80 -17.47 7.85 9.68
C VAL A 80 -18.58 7.39 8.72
N PRO A 81 -19.41 8.28 8.18
CA PRO A 81 -20.37 7.95 7.14
C PRO A 81 -19.67 7.75 5.78
N ALA A 82 -20.25 6.92 4.93
CA ALA A 82 -19.74 6.68 3.58
C ALA A 82 -19.78 7.97 2.74
N GLY A 83 -18.73 8.17 1.91
CA GLY A 83 -18.62 9.33 1.04
C GLY A 83 -18.33 10.66 1.77
N ALA A 84 -18.16 10.66 3.09
CA ALA A 84 -17.72 11.83 3.81
C ALA A 84 -16.29 12.23 3.41
N GLU A 85 -16.02 13.54 3.40
CA GLU A 85 -14.66 14.06 3.37
C GLU A 85 -14.08 13.97 4.78
N VAL A 86 -13.13 13.08 4.98
CA VAL A 86 -12.53 12.79 6.30
C VAL A 86 -11.17 13.46 6.40
N HIS A 87 -11.03 14.35 7.37
CA HIS A 87 -9.75 14.94 7.75
C HIS A 87 -9.23 14.26 9.00
N VAL A 88 -8.04 13.64 8.89
CA VAL A 88 -7.38 12.95 10.00
C VAL A 88 -6.20 13.77 10.49
N THR A 89 -6.21 14.10 11.78
CA THR A 89 -5.07 14.69 12.49
C THR A 89 -4.43 13.61 13.37
N PHE A 90 -3.23 13.19 13.02
CA PHE A 90 -2.45 12.20 13.78
C PHE A 90 -1.34 12.89 14.59
N LYS A 91 -1.36 12.73 15.92
CA LYS A 91 -0.34 13.27 16.82
C LYS A 91 0.55 12.15 17.39
N ASN A 92 1.84 12.20 17.13
CA ASN A 92 2.80 11.33 17.82
C ASN A 92 3.12 11.91 19.21
N SER A 93 2.59 11.32 20.26
CA SER A 93 2.81 11.74 21.65
C SER A 93 4.02 11.09 22.32
N GLY A 94 4.86 10.39 21.56
CA GLY A 94 6.12 9.84 22.02
C GLY A 94 7.15 10.92 22.41
N THR A 95 8.18 10.51 23.10
CA THR A 95 9.32 11.36 23.53
C THR A 95 10.66 10.77 23.12
N GLN A 96 10.72 9.52 22.67
CA GLN A 96 11.94 8.82 22.24
C GLN A 96 12.05 8.87 20.72
N ASP A 97 13.17 9.32 20.20
CA ASP A 97 13.39 9.52 18.75
C ASP A 97 13.17 8.26 17.89
N VAL A 98 13.33 7.09 18.47
CA VAL A 98 13.08 5.80 17.80
C VAL A 98 11.59 5.48 17.67
N MET A 99 10.72 6.18 18.42
CA MET A 99 9.27 5.95 18.41
C MET A 99 8.58 6.80 17.34
N GLN A 100 8.91 6.52 16.09
CA GLN A 100 8.25 7.16 14.95
C GLN A 100 7.00 6.38 14.56
N HIS A 101 5.95 7.10 14.20
CA HIS A 101 4.66 6.52 13.88
C HIS A 101 4.01 7.21 12.68
N ASN A 102 3.16 6.48 11.98
CA ASN A 102 2.21 7.02 11.01
C ASN A 102 0.84 6.37 11.22
N TRP A 103 -0.17 6.92 10.58
CA TRP A 103 -1.49 6.34 10.48
C TRP A 103 -1.75 5.98 9.02
N VAL A 104 -2.03 4.71 8.73
CA VAL A 104 -2.21 4.21 7.36
C VAL A 104 -3.49 3.39 7.29
N LEU A 105 -4.48 3.85 6.55
CA LEU A 105 -5.74 3.16 6.28
C LEU A 105 -5.55 2.22 5.10
N VAL A 106 -5.89 0.96 5.28
CA VAL A 106 -5.68 -0.07 4.25
C VAL A 106 -6.94 -0.86 3.94
N LYS A 107 -6.97 -1.52 2.80
CA LYS A 107 -8.04 -2.48 2.50
C LYS A 107 -8.02 -3.65 3.48
N PRO A 108 -9.19 -4.24 3.81
CA PRO A 108 -9.27 -5.41 4.69
C PRO A 108 -8.38 -6.56 4.22
N GLY A 109 -7.60 -7.13 5.16
CA GLY A 109 -6.68 -8.25 4.91
C GLY A 109 -5.36 -7.87 4.22
N LYS A 110 -5.07 -6.55 4.07
CA LYS A 110 -3.85 -6.07 3.41
C LYS A 110 -2.80 -5.50 4.38
N GLU A 111 -3.03 -5.58 5.67
CA GLU A 111 -2.20 -4.99 6.71
C GLU A 111 -0.75 -5.48 6.63
N ALA A 112 -0.57 -6.80 6.58
CA ALA A 112 0.76 -7.41 6.54
C ALA A 112 1.49 -7.13 5.24
N SER A 113 0.79 -7.22 4.09
CA SER A 113 1.39 -6.97 2.78
C SER A 113 1.82 -5.51 2.61
N VAL A 114 0.97 -4.56 3.03
CA VAL A 114 1.29 -3.13 2.98
C VAL A 114 2.48 -2.80 3.87
N ALA A 115 2.53 -3.34 5.11
CA ALA A 115 3.66 -3.12 6.01
C ALA A 115 4.97 -3.73 5.46
N ALA A 116 4.92 -4.95 4.90
CA ALA A 116 6.07 -5.60 4.30
C ALA A 116 6.57 -4.87 3.05
N GLU A 117 5.66 -4.42 2.19
CA GLU A 117 6.00 -3.64 0.99
C GLU A 117 6.63 -2.29 1.36
N GLY A 118 6.07 -1.58 2.34
CA GLY A 118 6.62 -0.33 2.85
C GLY A 118 8.04 -0.50 3.39
N LEU A 119 8.29 -1.55 4.15
CA LEU A 119 9.62 -1.88 4.66
C LEU A 119 10.62 -2.18 3.53
N ALA A 120 10.21 -2.95 2.53
CA ALA A 120 11.08 -3.38 1.44
C ALA A 120 11.37 -2.28 0.41
N LYS A 121 10.39 -1.44 0.08
CA LYS A 121 10.46 -0.52 -1.05
C LYS A 121 10.52 0.96 -0.67
N ALA A 122 10.08 1.33 0.52
CA ALA A 122 9.94 2.72 0.94
C ALA A 122 10.57 3.06 2.32
N PRO A 123 11.75 2.52 2.69
CA PRO A 123 12.36 2.79 4.00
C PRO A 123 12.67 4.27 4.22
N ASN A 124 12.99 5.00 3.16
CA ASN A 124 13.30 6.44 3.20
C ASN A 124 12.08 7.34 2.88
N ALA A 125 10.92 6.75 2.57
CA ALA A 125 9.67 7.44 2.25
C ALA A 125 8.57 7.16 3.29
N GLY A 126 8.96 6.94 4.55
CA GLY A 126 8.03 6.74 5.66
C GLY A 126 7.34 5.38 5.71
N TYR A 127 7.93 4.38 5.06
CA TYR A 127 7.43 2.99 5.05
C TYR A 127 6.02 2.84 4.47
N VAL A 128 5.62 3.71 3.54
CA VAL A 128 4.36 3.60 2.81
C VAL A 128 4.64 3.63 1.31
N VAL A 129 4.14 2.64 0.60
CA VAL A 129 4.07 2.62 -0.86
C VAL A 129 2.64 2.93 -1.26
N PRO A 130 2.37 4.12 -1.84
CA PRO A 130 1.03 4.43 -2.35
C PRO A 130 0.61 3.40 -3.41
N GLY A 131 -0.63 2.92 -3.30
CA GLY A 131 -1.15 1.91 -4.23
C GLY A 131 -2.60 1.56 -3.92
N PRO A 132 -3.19 0.63 -4.66
CA PRO A 132 -4.60 0.32 -4.57
C PRO A 132 -5.03 -0.26 -3.22
N ASP A 133 -4.10 -0.77 -2.42
CA ASP A 133 -4.37 -1.36 -1.10
C ASP A 133 -4.21 -0.35 0.05
N VAL A 134 -3.63 0.84 -0.21
CA VAL A 134 -3.51 1.96 0.73
C VAL A 134 -4.57 3.00 0.39
N LEU A 135 -5.54 3.21 1.28
CA LEU A 135 -6.68 4.10 1.06
C LEU A 135 -6.36 5.55 1.46
N ALA A 136 -5.62 5.73 2.55
CA ALA A 136 -5.13 7.02 3.03
C ALA A 136 -3.96 6.82 3.99
N PHE A 137 -3.11 7.82 4.14
CA PHE A 137 -2.02 7.75 5.11
C PHE A 137 -1.53 9.14 5.50
N THR A 138 -0.95 9.24 6.69
CA THR A 138 -0.16 10.40 7.13
C THR A 138 1.32 10.15 6.88
N PRO A 139 2.13 11.19 6.69
CA PRO A 139 3.59 11.05 6.74
C PRO A 139 4.04 10.37 8.04
N LEU A 140 5.22 9.76 8.00
CA LEU A 140 5.88 9.27 9.21
C LEU A 140 6.26 10.46 10.10
N THR A 141 5.79 10.43 11.35
CA THR A 141 5.99 11.52 12.32
C THR A 141 6.99 11.16 13.39
N LYS A 142 7.88 12.08 13.69
CA LYS A 142 8.75 12.04 14.87
C LYS A 142 7.95 12.32 16.15
N PRO A 143 8.49 11.98 17.33
CA PRO A 143 7.92 12.34 18.62
C PRO A 143 7.57 13.84 18.71
N GLY A 144 6.40 14.15 19.27
CA GLY A 144 5.88 15.50 19.41
C GLY A 144 5.29 16.13 18.15
N VAL A 145 5.44 15.50 16.99
CA VAL A 145 4.98 16.03 15.69
C VAL A 145 3.55 15.58 15.39
N THR A 146 2.80 16.46 14.75
CA THR A 146 1.46 16.19 14.19
C THR A 146 1.55 16.12 12.67
N ALA A 147 0.82 15.19 12.07
CA ALA A 147 0.64 15.08 10.63
C ALA A 147 -0.84 14.89 10.28
N GLU A 148 -1.21 15.29 9.08
CA GLU A 148 -2.59 15.32 8.64
C GLU A 148 -2.75 14.65 7.28
N THR A 149 -3.95 14.17 7.02
CA THR A 149 -4.35 13.68 5.70
C THR A 149 -5.85 13.86 5.52
N THR A 150 -6.28 14.04 4.28
CA THR A 150 -7.70 14.11 3.92
C THR A 150 -8.02 13.09 2.85
N PHE A 151 -9.15 12.39 2.98
CA PHE A 151 -9.59 11.40 2.02
C PHE A 151 -11.12 11.32 1.97
N ALA A 152 -11.67 10.76 0.89
CA ALA A 152 -13.08 10.41 0.82
C ALA A 152 -13.30 9.05 1.48
N ALA A 153 -14.24 8.97 2.43
CA ALA A 153 -14.60 7.72 3.07
C ALA A 153 -15.05 6.69 2.02
N PRO A 154 -14.52 5.46 2.04
CA PRO A 154 -14.90 4.42 1.10
C PRO A 154 -16.35 3.94 1.32
N ALA A 155 -16.77 2.92 0.56
CA ALA A 155 -18.07 2.28 0.75
C ALA A 155 -18.25 1.75 2.18
N PRO A 156 -19.50 1.57 2.65
CA PRO A 156 -19.76 1.01 3.97
C PRO A 156 -19.00 -0.30 4.21
N GLY A 157 -18.35 -0.41 5.38
CA GLY A 157 -17.50 -1.55 5.71
C GLY A 157 -16.56 -1.29 6.88
N SER A 158 -15.69 -2.26 7.14
CA SER A 158 -14.67 -2.19 8.19
C SER A 158 -13.28 -2.18 7.55
N TYR A 159 -12.52 -1.13 7.80
CA TYR A 159 -11.22 -0.89 7.21
C TYR A 159 -10.16 -0.82 8.31
N PRO A 160 -9.15 -1.67 8.30
CA PRO A 160 -8.07 -1.58 9.26
C PRO A 160 -7.19 -0.36 9.00
N TYR A 161 -6.68 0.22 10.08
CA TYR A 161 -5.57 1.15 10.00
C TYR A 161 -4.41 0.67 10.88
N ILE A 162 -3.20 0.93 10.43
CA ILE A 162 -1.97 0.42 11.02
C ILE A 162 -0.90 1.52 11.08
N CYS A 163 0.13 1.29 11.90
CA CYS A 163 1.42 1.98 11.76
C CYS A 163 2.36 1.08 10.95
N THR A 164 2.94 1.60 9.88
CA THR A 164 3.84 0.83 9.01
C THR A 164 5.33 0.94 9.38
N PHE A 165 5.67 1.70 10.44
CA PHE A 165 7.03 1.70 10.95
C PHE A 165 7.46 0.26 11.31
N PRO A 166 8.72 -0.15 11.03
CA PRO A 166 9.16 -1.53 11.18
C PRO A 166 8.78 -2.18 12.51
N GLY A 167 8.08 -3.31 12.45
CA GLY A 167 7.65 -4.07 13.62
C GLY A 167 6.36 -3.57 14.29
N HIS A 168 5.85 -2.35 13.98
CA HIS A 168 4.74 -1.77 14.73
C HIS A 168 3.37 -2.31 14.32
N TYR A 169 3.13 -2.66 13.06
CA TYR A 169 1.80 -3.01 12.52
C TYR A 169 1.12 -4.18 13.25
N ILE A 170 1.89 -5.06 13.90
CA ILE A 170 1.37 -6.21 14.65
C ILE A 170 0.55 -5.74 15.85
N MET A 171 1.07 -4.73 16.56
CA MET A 171 0.51 -4.20 17.82
C MET A 171 -0.28 -2.90 17.57
N MET A 172 0.27 -1.99 16.76
CA MET A 172 -0.27 -0.65 16.53
C MET A 172 -1.25 -0.65 15.37
N LYS A 173 -2.50 -0.97 15.67
CA LYS A 173 -3.61 -1.10 14.71
C LYS A 173 -4.97 -0.75 15.31
N GLY A 174 -5.92 -0.45 14.45
CA GLY A 174 -7.32 -0.21 14.79
C GLY A 174 -8.21 -0.42 13.58
N VAL A 175 -9.50 -0.09 13.73
CA VAL A 175 -10.52 -0.26 12.69
C VAL A 175 -11.31 1.04 12.52
N LEU A 176 -11.44 1.48 11.28
CA LEU A 176 -12.39 2.50 10.84
C LEU A 176 -13.64 1.79 10.31
N THR A 177 -14.78 2.01 10.96
CA THR A 177 -16.08 1.58 10.46
C THR A 177 -16.68 2.68 9.60
N VAL A 178 -16.96 2.37 8.36
CA VAL A 178 -17.71 3.25 7.46
C VAL A 178 -19.17 2.82 7.49
N THR A 179 -20.03 3.71 7.96
CA THR A 179 -21.49 3.48 8.03
C THR A 179 -22.18 3.93 6.75
N PRO A 180 -23.37 3.38 6.44
CA PRO A 180 -24.20 3.83 5.32
C PRO A 180 -24.55 5.30 5.37
#